data_f5e7d78900bef2119d8c74f45c531413
#
_entry.id   f5e7d78900bef2119d8c74f45c531413
#
_cell.length_a   1.000
_cell.length_b   1.000
_cell.length_c   1.000
_cell.angle_alpha   90.00
_cell.angle_beta   90.00
_cell.angle_gamma   90.00
#
_symmetry.space_group_name_H-M   'P 1'
#
loop_
_entity.id
_entity.type
_entity.pdbx_description
1 polymer ?
#
loop_
_entity_poly.entity_id
_entity_poly.type
_entity_poly.pdbx_seq_one_letter_code
_entity_poly.pdbx_strand_id
1 'polypeptide(L)'
;MSSHNLPRGLTDQGLTYHVTSEVNRHAFKLQPAAMKKLFLTVIEEAKIKKGFKFKLWNFCIMDNHFHFLITPEKGQSLSEILKWIKMVFAIRWNKKHHKTGHFWGDRFYSREIKDKKDFWTVYHYIDQNPVATGLVQKPEAWQYSGAYHREHGIMTVVSLVTDTAWRTDLKLLL
;
A
#
# COMPACT_ATOMS: atom_id res chain seq x y z
N MET A 1 21.33 -4.83 -7.49
CA MET A 1 20.38 -3.76 -7.84
C MET A 1 20.21 -2.86 -6.64
N SER A 2 20.56 -1.59 -6.78
CA SER A 2 20.69 -0.65 -5.64
C SER A 2 19.29 -0.28 -5.10
N SER A 3 18.98 -0.70 -3.88
CA SER A 3 17.79 -0.27 -3.15
C SER A 3 18.00 1.19 -2.73
N HIS A 4 17.36 2.11 -3.42
CA HIS A 4 17.32 3.51 -2.98
C HIS A 4 16.37 3.61 -1.78
N ASN A 5 16.93 3.45 -0.58
CA ASN A 5 16.25 3.86 0.64
C ASN A 5 16.24 5.39 0.66
N LEU A 6 15.05 5.99 0.54
CA LEU A 6 14.89 7.44 0.72
C LEU A 6 15.51 7.89 2.05
N PRO A 7 16.30 8.98 2.06
CA PRO A 7 16.84 9.56 3.30
C PRO A 7 15.71 9.90 4.27
N ARG A 8 15.96 9.75 5.57
CA ARG A 8 15.01 10.15 6.62
C ARG A 8 14.77 11.67 6.53
N GLY A 9 13.49 12.07 6.46
CA GLY A 9 13.10 13.48 6.64
C GLY A 9 12.86 14.28 5.38
N LEU A 10 12.99 13.70 4.17
CA LEU A 10 12.51 14.38 2.97
C LEU A 10 10.98 14.24 2.88
N THR A 11 10.30 15.37 2.81
CA THR A 11 8.89 15.43 2.43
C THR A 11 8.80 15.10 0.95
N ASP A 12 7.96 14.13 0.62
CA ASP A 12 7.78 13.73 -0.78
C ASP A 12 7.18 14.89 -1.59
N GLN A 13 7.64 15.04 -2.82
CA GLN A 13 7.19 16.10 -3.73
C GLN A 13 6.02 15.64 -4.63
N GLY A 14 5.15 14.76 -4.14
CA GLY A 14 4.07 14.19 -4.94
C GLY A 14 4.52 13.07 -5.88
N LEU A 15 5.66 12.42 -5.59
CA LEU A 15 6.16 11.28 -6.36
C LEU A 15 5.37 10.02 -6.03
N THR A 16 5.20 9.16 -7.02
CA THR A 16 4.51 7.88 -6.86
C THR A 16 5.52 6.77 -6.56
N TYR A 17 5.16 5.90 -5.62
CA TYR A 17 6.00 4.79 -5.18
C TYR A 17 5.27 3.46 -5.25
N HIS A 18 5.99 2.42 -5.66
CA HIS A 18 5.63 1.04 -5.36
C HIS A 18 6.23 0.69 -4.01
N VAL A 19 5.39 0.28 -3.09
CA VAL A 19 5.78 -0.09 -1.73
C VAL A 19 5.43 -1.54 -1.46
N THR A 20 6.33 -2.26 -0.81
CA THR A 20 6.10 -3.62 -0.32
C THR A 20 6.59 -3.74 1.13
N SER A 21 5.87 -4.46 1.95
CA SER A 21 6.34 -4.83 3.29
C SER A 21 5.82 -6.20 3.69
N GLU A 22 6.69 -6.97 4.29
CA GLU A 22 6.41 -8.37 4.67
C GLU A 22 6.23 -8.52 6.18
N VAL A 23 5.48 -9.54 6.56
CA VAL A 23 5.37 -9.99 7.94
C VAL A 23 6.69 -10.65 8.37
N ASN A 24 7.09 -10.44 9.62
CA ASN A 24 8.32 -11.00 10.17
C ASN A 24 8.39 -12.53 9.95
N ARG A 25 9.54 -13.00 9.47
CA ARG A 25 9.81 -14.40 9.13
C ARG A 25 8.85 -14.96 8.07
N HIS A 26 8.33 -14.13 7.17
CA HIS A 26 7.37 -14.49 6.13
C HIS A 26 6.12 -15.22 6.64
N ALA A 27 5.77 -15.02 7.92
CA ALA A 27 4.66 -15.72 8.56
C ALA A 27 3.31 -15.27 7.99
N PHE A 28 2.39 -16.20 7.76
CA PHE A 28 1.05 -15.95 7.18
C PHE A 28 0.06 -15.32 8.18
N LYS A 29 0.51 -14.31 8.93
CA LYS A 29 -0.30 -13.66 9.98
C LYS A 29 -1.39 -12.74 9.44
N LEU A 30 -1.34 -12.38 8.15
CA LEU A 30 -2.41 -11.66 7.47
C LEU A 30 -3.45 -12.61 6.84
N GLN A 31 -3.19 -13.93 6.79
CA GLN A 31 -4.09 -14.91 6.15
C GLN A 31 -5.54 -14.83 6.63
N PRO A 32 -5.86 -14.71 7.94
CA PRO A 32 -7.24 -14.60 8.37
C PRO A 32 -7.94 -13.37 7.79
N ALA A 33 -9.14 -13.54 7.23
CA ALA A 33 -9.96 -12.47 6.66
C ALA A 33 -10.11 -11.27 7.61
N ALA A 34 -10.32 -11.52 8.91
CA ALA A 34 -10.42 -10.49 9.93
C ALA A 34 -9.15 -9.62 10.04
N MET A 35 -7.97 -10.17 9.74
CA MET A 35 -6.71 -9.42 9.80
C MET A 35 -6.55 -8.52 8.57
N LYS A 36 -6.92 -8.99 7.39
CA LYS A 36 -6.94 -8.16 6.18
C LYS A 36 -7.95 -7.02 6.30
N LYS A 37 -9.15 -7.29 6.84
CA LYS A 37 -10.16 -6.25 7.14
C LYS A 37 -9.63 -5.23 8.14
N LEU A 38 -8.98 -5.68 9.22
CA LEU A 38 -8.35 -4.78 10.19
C LEU A 38 -7.29 -3.89 9.52
N PHE A 39 -6.51 -4.45 8.60
CA PHE A 39 -5.49 -3.68 7.89
C PHE A 39 -6.11 -2.62 6.97
N LEU A 40 -7.18 -2.95 6.24
CA LEU A 40 -7.95 -1.98 5.45
C LEU A 40 -8.50 -0.85 6.33
N THR A 41 -9.07 -1.18 7.48
CA THR A 41 -9.54 -0.18 8.45
C THR A 41 -8.41 0.76 8.90
N VAL A 42 -7.21 0.24 9.15
CA VAL A 42 -6.06 1.08 9.55
C VAL A 42 -5.62 2.00 8.41
N ILE A 43 -5.65 1.54 7.16
CA ILE A 43 -5.34 2.40 5.98
C ILE A 43 -6.36 3.53 5.86
N GLU A 44 -7.64 3.23 6.02
CA GLU A 44 -8.73 4.21 6.01
C GLU A 44 -8.58 5.24 7.14
N GLU A 45 -8.29 4.77 8.35
CA GLU A 45 -8.04 5.65 9.50
C GLU A 45 -6.80 6.55 9.33
N ALA A 46 -5.78 6.09 8.60
CA ALA A 46 -4.63 6.93 8.28
C ALA A 46 -5.06 8.18 7.49
N LYS A 47 -5.99 8.04 6.57
CA LYS A 47 -6.55 9.17 5.81
C LYS A 47 -7.50 10.02 6.66
N ILE A 48 -8.47 9.41 7.31
CA ILE A 48 -9.60 10.10 7.94
C ILE A 48 -9.24 10.63 9.34
N LYS A 49 -8.74 9.77 10.22
CA LYS A 49 -8.51 10.10 11.64
C LYS A 49 -7.15 10.76 11.87
N LYS A 50 -6.09 10.25 11.24
CA LYS A 50 -4.75 10.82 11.37
C LYS A 50 -4.54 12.02 10.47
N GLY A 51 -5.30 12.11 9.40
CA GLY A 51 -5.24 13.25 8.47
C GLY A 51 -4.05 13.21 7.51
N PHE A 52 -3.46 12.04 7.29
CA PHE A 52 -2.46 11.89 6.23
C PHE A 52 -3.10 12.05 4.86
N LYS A 53 -2.47 12.86 4.01
CA LYS A 53 -2.93 13.12 2.64
C LYS A 53 -2.09 12.32 1.67
N PHE A 54 -2.69 11.31 1.04
CA PHE A 54 -2.06 10.49 0.02
C PHE A 54 -3.11 9.88 -0.91
N LYS A 55 -2.71 9.60 -2.14
CA LYS A 55 -3.49 8.82 -3.10
C LYS A 55 -2.98 7.38 -3.08
N LEU A 56 -3.88 6.42 -2.91
CA LEU A 56 -3.59 5.00 -3.03
C LEU A 56 -4.22 4.52 -4.34
N TRP A 57 -3.42 4.46 -5.41
CA TRP A 57 -3.88 4.13 -6.75
C TRP A 57 -4.23 2.66 -6.90
N ASN A 58 -3.46 1.81 -6.25
CA ASN A 58 -3.71 0.39 -6.20
C ASN A 58 -3.11 -0.23 -4.94
N PHE A 59 -3.65 -1.35 -4.51
CA PHE A 59 -3.14 -2.13 -3.39
C PHE A 59 -3.50 -3.61 -3.52
N CYS A 60 -2.73 -4.45 -2.86
CA CYS A 60 -3.06 -5.86 -2.63
C CYS A 60 -2.53 -6.29 -1.26
N ILE A 61 -3.42 -6.81 -0.40
CA ILE A 61 -3.05 -7.38 0.90
C ILE A 61 -3.05 -8.89 0.74
N MET A 62 -1.86 -9.47 0.75
CA MET A 62 -1.62 -10.90 0.67
C MET A 62 -1.61 -11.54 2.07
N ASP A 63 -1.34 -12.83 2.16
CA ASP A 63 -1.38 -13.56 3.43
C ASP A 63 -0.19 -13.24 4.36
N ASN A 64 0.93 -12.77 3.82
CA ASN A 64 2.15 -12.46 4.55
C ASN A 64 2.83 -11.15 4.16
N HIS A 65 2.29 -10.39 3.21
CA HIS A 65 2.83 -9.11 2.75
C HIS A 65 1.74 -8.23 2.12
N PHE A 66 2.09 -7.00 1.79
CA PHE A 66 1.21 -6.14 1.00
C PHE A 66 2.00 -5.36 -0.05
N HIS A 67 1.28 -4.95 -1.09
CA HIS A 67 1.75 -4.03 -2.12
C HIS A 67 0.88 -2.78 -2.14
N PHE A 68 1.51 -1.60 -2.25
CA PHE A 68 0.85 -0.32 -2.49
C PHE A 68 1.47 0.38 -3.70
N LEU A 69 0.62 0.98 -4.51
CA LEU A 69 1.00 2.02 -5.47
C LEU A 69 0.46 3.33 -4.91
N ILE A 70 1.33 4.16 -4.34
CA ILE A 70 0.97 5.27 -3.46
C ILE A 70 1.69 6.56 -3.83
N THR A 71 0.96 7.69 -3.80
CA THR A 71 1.51 9.03 -3.94
C THR A 71 1.19 9.84 -2.69
N PRO A 72 2.15 10.12 -1.80
CA PRO A 72 1.98 11.12 -0.76
C PRO A 72 1.74 12.49 -1.40
N GLU A 73 0.80 13.29 -0.87
CA GLU A 73 0.63 14.66 -1.32
C GLU A 73 1.84 15.51 -0.90
N LYS A 74 2.05 16.62 -1.59
CA LYS A 74 3.17 17.54 -1.31
C LYS A 74 3.22 17.92 0.18
N GLY A 75 4.39 17.78 0.78
CA GLY A 75 4.59 18.04 2.21
C GLY A 75 4.27 16.86 3.13
N GLN A 76 3.77 15.74 2.60
CA GLN A 76 3.59 14.50 3.35
C GLN A 76 4.82 13.61 3.22
N SER A 77 5.10 12.80 4.22
CA SER A 77 6.21 11.84 4.22
C SER A 77 5.70 10.40 4.03
N LEU A 78 6.14 9.73 2.96
CA LEU A 78 5.87 8.32 2.74
C LEU A 78 6.27 7.47 3.95
N SER A 79 7.44 7.78 4.52
CA SER A 79 7.97 7.04 5.67
C SER A 79 7.09 7.18 6.91
N GLU A 80 6.55 8.36 7.18
CA GLU A 80 5.65 8.58 8.32
C GLU A 80 4.29 7.92 8.12
N ILE A 81 3.73 8.01 6.92
CA ILE A 81 2.46 7.33 6.56
C ILE A 81 2.59 5.83 6.79
N LEU A 82 3.62 5.20 6.22
CA LEU A 82 3.81 3.75 6.33
C LEU A 82 4.20 3.31 7.73
N LYS A 83 5.04 4.09 8.42
CA LYS A 83 5.38 3.84 9.84
C LYS A 83 4.12 3.82 10.70
N TRP A 84 3.23 4.79 10.53
CA TRP A 84 1.99 4.86 11.29
C TRP A 84 1.07 3.69 10.99
N ILE A 85 0.81 3.39 9.71
CA ILE A 85 -0.05 2.27 9.29
C ILE A 85 0.47 0.95 9.86
N LYS A 86 1.76 0.67 9.68
CA LYS A 86 2.40 -0.57 10.15
C LYS A 86 2.37 -0.66 11.68
N MET A 87 2.65 0.41 12.38
CA MET A 87 2.67 0.47 13.84
C MET A 87 1.28 0.23 14.43
N VAL A 88 0.27 0.96 13.97
CA VAL A 88 -1.10 0.84 14.50
C VAL A 88 -1.64 -0.56 14.26
N PHE A 89 -1.42 -1.12 13.07
CA PHE A 89 -1.83 -2.50 12.80
C PHE A 89 -1.12 -3.50 13.73
N ALA A 90 0.20 -3.39 13.90
CA ALA A 90 0.98 -4.28 14.76
C ALA A 90 0.50 -4.22 16.23
N ILE A 91 0.24 -3.03 16.75
CA ILE A 91 -0.30 -2.85 18.11
C ILE A 91 -1.65 -3.56 18.25
N ARG A 92 -2.57 -3.36 17.31
CA ARG A 92 -3.91 -3.96 17.35
C ARG A 92 -3.85 -5.48 17.19
N TRP A 93 -2.98 -5.97 16.30
CA TRP A 93 -2.77 -7.40 16.12
C TRP A 93 -2.22 -8.05 17.41
N ASN A 94 -1.17 -7.46 17.99
CA ASN A 94 -0.55 -7.94 19.23
C ASN A 94 -1.57 -7.97 20.38
N LYS A 95 -2.34 -6.91 20.55
CA LYS A 95 -3.41 -6.84 21.57
C LYS A 95 -4.44 -7.95 21.37
N LYS A 96 -4.92 -8.13 20.14
CA LYS A 96 -5.94 -9.15 19.81
C LYS A 96 -5.47 -10.58 20.04
N HIS A 97 -4.19 -10.86 19.83
CA HIS A 97 -3.62 -12.20 19.94
C HIS A 97 -2.84 -12.43 21.24
N HIS A 98 -2.88 -11.47 22.19
CA HIS A 98 -2.09 -11.54 23.42
C HIS A 98 -0.61 -11.83 23.16
N LYS A 99 -0.03 -11.17 22.16
CA LYS A 99 1.37 -11.31 21.74
C LYS A 99 2.13 -10.01 21.98
N THR A 100 3.45 -10.11 21.99
CA THR A 100 4.41 -9.00 22.03
C THR A 100 5.43 -9.16 20.91
N GLY A 101 6.21 -8.11 20.65
CA GLY A 101 7.29 -8.13 19.66
C GLY A 101 6.88 -7.64 18.28
N HIS A 102 7.78 -7.87 17.31
CA HIS A 102 7.65 -7.34 15.96
C HIS A 102 6.65 -8.15 15.14
N PHE A 103 5.64 -7.47 14.59
CA PHE A 103 4.72 -8.06 13.62
C PHE A 103 5.33 -8.08 12.21
N TRP A 104 5.83 -6.92 11.78
CA TRP A 104 6.46 -6.73 10.49
C TRP A 104 7.94 -7.18 10.54
N GLY A 105 8.45 -7.61 9.40
CA GLY A 105 9.87 -7.84 9.19
C GLY A 105 10.65 -6.52 9.20
N ASP A 106 11.62 -6.41 8.33
CA ASP A 106 12.44 -5.22 8.17
C ASP A 106 11.63 -3.98 7.75
N ARG A 107 12.35 -2.91 7.40
CA ARG A 107 11.77 -1.70 6.81
C ARG A 107 11.02 -2.08 5.53
N PHE A 108 9.96 -1.34 5.21
CA PHE A 108 9.30 -1.49 3.92
C PHE A 108 10.30 -1.20 2.78
N TYR A 109 10.16 -1.90 1.68
CA TYR A 109 10.81 -1.59 0.42
C TYR A 109 9.97 -0.54 -0.31
N SER A 110 10.62 0.45 -0.90
CA SER A 110 9.97 1.41 -1.78
C SER A 110 10.82 1.67 -3.02
N ARG A 111 10.13 1.80 -4.16
CA ARG A 111 10.72 2.15 -5.44
C ARG A 111 9.87 3.26 -6.07
N GLU A 112 10.53 4.34 -6.48
CA GLU A 112 9.89 5.40 -7.24
C GLU A 112 9.44 4.91 -8.62
N ILE A 113 8.27 5.38 -9.05
CA ILE A 113 7.71 5.13 -10.38
C ILE A 113 8.25 6.18 -11.34
N LYS A 114 8.94 5.72 -12.39
CA LYS A 114 9.73 6.58 -13.29
C LYS A 114 8.89 7.31 -14.34
N ASP A 115 7.86 6.64 -14.87
CA ASP A 115 7.06 7.13 -15.97
C ASP A 115 5.68 6.44 -16.02
N LYS A 116 4.86 6.85 -17.02
CA LYS A 116 3.51 6.30 -17.22
C LYS A 116 3.53 4.79 -17.51
N LYS A 117 4.50 4.31 -18.26
CA LYS A 117 4.62 2.87 -18.61
C LYS A 117 4.94 2.06 -17.36
N ASP A 118 5.88 2.55 -16.55
CA ASP A 118 6.25 1.93 -15.29
C ASP A 118 5.06 1.91 -14.30
N PHE A 119 4.27 3.00 -14.23
CA PHE A 119 3.06 3.07 -13.43
C PHE A 119 2.08 1.94 -13.79
N TRP A 120 1.72 1.80 -15.04
CA TRP A 120 0.79 0.78 -15.49
C TRP A 120 1.35 -0.64 -15.34
N THR A 121 2.64 -0.82 -15.53
CA THR A 121 3.31 -2.10 -15.28
C THR A 121 3.15 -2.53 -13.82
N VAL A 122 3.43 -1.63 -12.88
CA VAL A 122 3.29 -1.91 -11.46
C VAL A 122 1.81 -2.04 -11.05
N TYR A 123 0.94 -1.22 -11.62
CA TYR A 123 -0.50 -1.27 -11.36
C TYR A 123 -1.07 -2.65 -11.69
N HIS A 124 -0.79 -3.17 -12.88
CA HIS A 124 -1.22 -4.50 -13.30
C HIS A 124 -0.51 -5.62 -12.53
N TYR A 125 0.77 -5.45 -12.21
CA TYR A 125 1.50 -6.40 -11.37
C TYR A 125 0.80 -6.57 -10.01
N ILE A 126 0.38 -5.48 -9.36
CA ILE A 126 -0.33 -5.52 -8.07
C ILE A 126 -1.68 -6.23 -8.22
N ASP A 127 -2.44 -5.95 -9.30
CA ASP A 127 -3.72 -6.63 -9.56
C ASP A 127 -3.54 -8.14 -9.76
N GLN A 128 -2.48 -8.55 -10.46
CA GLN A 128 -2.22 -9.96 -10.78
C GLN A 128 -1.60 -10.77 -9.64
N ASN A 129 -1.14 -10.13 -8.57
CA ASN A 129 -0.46 -10.82 -7.47
C ASN A 129 -1.26 -12.01 -6.89
N PRO A 130 -2.56 -11.87 -6.52
CA PRO A 130 -3.33 -12.97 -5.97
C PRO A 130 -3.64 -14.07 -7.01
N VAL A 131 -3.64 -13.75 -8.29
CA VAL A 131 -3.79 -14.73 -9.38
C VAL A 131 -2.49 -15.52 -9.55
N ALA A 132 -1.36 -14.83 -9.61
CA ALA A 132 -0.04 -15.44 -9.77
C ALA A 132 0.32 -16.40 -8.62
N THR A 133 -0.23 -16.17 -7.43
CA THR A 133 -0.06 -17.04 -6.25
C THR A 133 -1.14 -18.13 -6.14
N GLY A 134 -2.08 -18.20 -7.08
CA GLY A 134 -3.13 -19.22 -7.12
C GLY A 134 -4.23 -19.04 -6.07
N LEU A 135 -4.33 -17.86 -5.43
CA LEU A 135 -5.38 -17.60 -4.43
C LEU A 135 -6.75 -17.38 -5.07
N VAL A 136 -6.79 -16.81 -6.27
CA VAL A 136 -8.00 -16.56 -7.06
C VAL A 136 -7.70 -16.76 -8.54
N GLN A 137 -8.76 -16.90 -9.36
CA GLN A 137 -8.63 -17.02 -10.83
C GLN A 137 -8.64 -15.66 -11.54
N LYS A 138 -9.19 -14.62 -10.90
CA LYS A 138 -9.30 -13.25 -11.44
C LYS A 138 -8.94 -12.24 -10.37
N PRO A 139 -8.28 -11.12 -10.72
CA PRO A 139 -7.88 -10.08 -9.76
C PRO A 139 -9.03 -9.55 -8.91
N GLU A 140 -10.18 -9.29 -9.54
CA GLU A 140 -11.37 -8.74 -8.90
C GLU A 140 -12.09 -9.74 -7.97
N ALA A 141 -11.69 -11.00 -7.93
CA ALA A 141 -12.18 -11.97 -6.95
C ALA A 141 -11.45 -11.87 -5.60
N TRP A 142 -10.31 -11.17 -5.53
CA TRP A 142 -9.58 -11.01 -4.28
C TRP A 142 -10.07 -9.78 -3.50
N GLN A 143 -10.90 -9.99 -2.48
CA GLN A 143 -11.58 -8.94 -1.70
C GLN A 143 -10.64 -7.89 -1.07
N TYR A 144 -9.37 -8.20 -0.91
CA TYR A 144 -8.37 -7.37 -0.24
C TYR A 144 -7.42 -6.70 -1.23
N SER A 145 -7.96 -6.27 -2.38
CA SER A 145 -7.22 -5.64 -3.47
C SER A 145 -7.93 -4.42 -4.04
N GLY A 146 -7.16 -3.56 -4.69
CA GLY A 146 -7.71 -2.43 -5.44
C GLY A 146 -8.60 -2.88 -6.61
N ALA A 147 -8.28 -4.01 -7.25
CA ALA A 147 -9.10 -4.57 -8.33
C ALA A 147 -10.53 -4.87 -7.84
N TYR A 148 -10.68 -5.57 -6.73
CA TYR A 148 -11.98 -5.85 -6.12
C TYR A 148 -12.72 -4.56 -5.74
N HIS A 149 -12.03 -3.63 -5.08
CA HIS A 149 -12.64 -2.37 -4.64
C HIS A 149 -13.17 -1.54 -5.81
N ARG A 150 -12.42 -1.47 -6.92
CA ARG A 150 -12.87 -0.76 -8.13
C ARG A 150 -14.08 -1.42 -8.77
N GLU A 151 -14.06 -2.74 -8.90
CA GLU A 151 -15.20 -3.52 -9.48
C GLU A 151 -16.50 -3.31 -8.69
N HIS A 152 -16.39 -3.18 -7.36
CA HIS A 152 -17.54 -3.04 -6.47
C HIS A 152 -17.83 -1.58 -6.04
N GLY A 153 -17.15 -0.59 -6.65
CA GLY A 153 -17.36 0.82 -6.34
C GLY A 153 -16.96 1.24 -4.92
N ILE A 154 -16.07 0.47 -4.27
CA ILE A 154 -15.60 0.76 -2.91
C ILE A 154 -14.42 1.72 -2.97
N MET A 155 -14.67 3.02 -2.74
CA MET A 155 -13.67 4.08 -2.91
C MET A 155 -13.11 4.64 -1.59
N THR A 156 -13.33 3.99 -0.47
CA THR A 156 -12.87 4.45 0.86
C THR A 156 -11.34 4.43 0.99
N VAL A 157 -10.69 3.46 0.37
CA VAL A 157 -9.24 3.25 0.45
C VAL A 157 -8.57 3.62 -0.88
N VAL A 158 -9.06 3.08 -2.00
CA VAL A 158 -8.45 3.25 -3.32
C VAL A 158 -8.86 4.58 -3.97
N SER A 159 -7.93 5.19 -4.70
CA SER A 159 -8.17 6.39 -5.50
C SER A 159 -8.38 6.03 -6.96
N LEU A 160 -9.35 6.68 -7.62
CA LEU A 160 -9.54 6.51 -9.07
C LEU A 160 -8.37 7.08 -9.85
N VAL A 161 -7.87 6.31 -10.80
CA VAL A 161 -6.89 6.81 -11.77
C VAL A 161 -7.68 7.54 -12.86
N THR A 162 -7.57 8.86 -12.87
CA THR A 162 -8.10 9.71 -13.95
C THR A 162 -6.95 10.17 -14.83
N ASP A 163 -7.18 10.29 -16.13
CA ASP A 163 -6.16 10.77 -17.08
C ASP A 163 -5.60 12.16 -16.73
N THR A 164 -6.38 12.97 -16.03
CA THR A 164 -5.97 14.29 -15.56
C THR A 164 -5.10 14.24 -14.30
N ALA A 165 -5.33 13.29 -13.40
CA ALA A 165 -4.56 13.15 -12.17
C ALA A 165 -3.10 12.79 -12.45
N TRP A 166 -2.85 11.95 -13.45
CA TRP A 166 -1.53 11.58 -13.91
C TRP A 166 -0.73 12.76 -14.51
N ARG A 167 -1.41 13.70 -15.18
CA ARG A 167 -0.77 14.85 -15.86
C ARG A 167 -0.40 15.98 -14.91
N THR A 168 -1.05 16.09 -13.75
CA THR A 168 -0.86 17.22 -12.84
C THR A 168 0.41 17.04 -12.00
N ASP A 169 0.74 15.82 -11.64
CA ASP A 169 1.87 15.53 -10.74
C ASP A 169 3.21 15.45 -11.47
N LEU A 170 3.22 15.25 -12.81
CA LEU A 170 4.44 15.17 -13.64
C LEU A 170 4.80 16.49 -14.39
N LYS A 171 3.89 17.44 -14.50
CA LYS A 171 4.17 18.74 -15.16
C LYS A 171 5.11 19.66 -14.37
N LEU A 172 5.50 19.30 -13.17
CA LEU A 172 6.46 20.05 -12.34
C LEU A 172 7.92 19.58 -12.50
N LEU A 173 8.19 18.68 -13.43
CA LEU A 173 9.54 18.12 -13.70
C LEU A 173 10.13 18.55 -15.06
N LEU A 174 9.56 19.55 -15.74
CA LEU A 174 10.16 20.20 -16.93
C LEU A 174 10.51 21.65 -16.64
#